data_f31eac24717d82c45a280c6b5cd1b5e0
#
_entry.id   f31eac24717d82c45a280c6b5cd1b5e0
#
_cell.length_a   1.000
_cell.length_b   1.000
_cell.length_c   1.000
_cell.angle_alpha   90.00
_cell.angle_beta   90.00
_cell.angle_gamma   90.00
#
_symmetry.space_group_name_H-M   'P 1'
#
loop_
_entity.id
_entity.type
_entity.pdbx_description
1 polymer ?
#
loop_
_entity_poly.entity_id
_entity_poly.type
_entity_poly.pdbx_seq_one_letter_code
_entity_poly.pdbx_strand_id
1 'polypeptide(L)'
;MIGQLTKNERQIALIILLGLAVCGLAMAVAGRHDPVGGHGALVIVAALAGIFFVISGYYLPEPTEERHYHYYDDPTKAGIILAMGWAVFGLFVGDWVAWLLVYPEFTFDAAWSSFGRIRPVHTTAVIFGFGGNGLIATSLYVLQRTSRARLPDQLSPWFVLLGYNLFCVVSVTGYMMGITQSKEYAEPEWYADIWLVIVWVTYFIIYLRTLARRKEPHIYVANWYYMAFIVVVAVLHIVNNLAIPVSLGHAKSYSSFSGVQDAMTQWWYGHNAVAFFLTAGFLGMMYYYLPKRADRPIFSYRMSIISFWGITFLYMWAGSHHLHYTALPHWVQTLGMTFSVMLLVPSWASAANALLTLNGAWDKVRDDATLRFMMVAAVFYGLSTFEGSFLAVRPVNSLSHYTDWTVGHVHAGALGWVAMITFGAIYASVPWLWKREGMYSARLVEVHFWFA
;
A
#
# COMPACT_ATOMS: atom_id res chain seq x y z
N MET A 1 -23.02 3.48 -1.73
CA MET A 1 -22.25 4.11 -2.83
C MET A 1 -23.15 4.94 -3.77
N ILE A 2 -23.95 4.34 -4.63
CA ILE A 2 -24.65 5.06 -5.73
C ILE A 2 -25.63 6.10 -5.22
N GLY A 3 -26.42 5.81 -4.19
CA GLY A 3 -27.36 6.77 -3.59
C GLY A 3 -26.71 8.02 -2.95
N GLN A 4 -25.38 8.09 -2.97
CA GLN A 4 -24.62 9.25 -2.47
C GLN A 4 -24.02 10.08 -3.60
N LEU A 5 -24.00 9.56 -4.84
CA LEU A 5 -23.54 10.30 -6.00
C LEU A 5 -24.62 11.25 -6.49
N THR A 6 -24.24 12.48 -6.82
CA THR A 6 -25.09 13.42 -7.53
C THR A 6 -25.35 12.95 -8.95
N LYS A 7 -26.35 13.52 -9.62
CA LYS A 7 -26.65 13.19 -11.03
C LYS A 7 -25.45 13.43 -11.94
N ASN A 8 -24.73 14.54 -11.74
CA ASN A 8 -23.53 14.85 -12.51
C ASN A 8 -22.40 13.83 -12.26
N GLU A 9 -22.17 13.43 -11.01
CA GLU A 9 -21.17 12.43 -10.68
C GLU A 9 -21.50 11.06 -11.28
N ARG A 10 -22.78 10.67 -11.34
CA ARG A 10 -23.23 9.44 -12.03
C ARG A 10 -22.98 9.51 -13.53
N GLN A 11 -23.20 10.66 -14.18
CA GLN A 11 -22.88 10.86 -15.60
C GLN A 11 -21.37 10.76 -15.85
N ILE A 12 -20.54 11.40 -15.03
CA ILE A 12 -19.08 11.32 -15.12
C ILE A 12 -18.63 9.87 -14.93
N ALA A 13 -19.18 9.15 -13.96
CA ALA A 13 -18.87 7.73 -13.74
C ALA A 13 -19.18 6.88 -14.97
N LEU A 14 -20.35 7.10 -15.62
CA LEU A 14 -20.71 6.39 -16.85
C LEU A 14 -19.73 6.69 -17.99
N ILE A 15 -19.30 7.94 -18.15
CA ILE A 15 -18.32 8.33 -19.19
C ILE A 15 -16.97 7.60 -18.94
N ILE A 16 -16.50 7.58 -17.71
CA ILE A 16 -15.25 6.88 -17.33
C ILE A 16 -15.37 5.37 -17.62
N LEU A 17 -16.48 4.75 -17.22
CA LEU A 17 -16.71 3.32 -17.41
C LEU A 17 -16.87 2.95 -18.88
N LEU A 18 -17.52 3.78 -19.68
CA LEU A 18 -17.60 3.60 -21.14
C LEU A 18 -16.20 3.71 -21.77
N GLY A 19 -15.40 4.71 -21.34
CA GLY A 19 -14.01 4.83 -21.78
C GLY A 19 -13.20 3.58 -21.45
N LEU A 20 -13.34 3.03 -20.24
CA LEU A 20 -12.70 1.78 -19.84
C LEU A 20 -13.17 0.59 -20.68
N ALA A 21 -14.46 0.49 -20.98
CA ALA A 21 -14.99 -0.57 -21.85
C ALA A 21 -14.39 -0.50 -23.26
N VAL A 22 -14.27 0.71 -23.81
CA VAL A 22 -13.64 0.93 -25.13
C VAL A 22 -12.15 0.57 -25.09
N CYS A 23 -11.41 0.98 -24.05
CA CYS A 23 -10.01 0.59 -23.86
C CYS A 23 -9.87 -0.93 -23.74
N GLY A 24 -10.72 -1.59 -22.93
CA GLY A 24 -10.73 -3.05 -22.80
C GLY A 24 -11.04 -3.74 -24.12
N LEU A 25 -11.97 -3.21 -24.92
CA LEU A 25 -12.26 -3.74 -26.26
C LEU A 25 -11.07 -3.59 -27.21
N ALA A 26 -10.41 -2.43 -27.21
CA ALA A 26 -9.21 -2.20 -27.99
C ALA A 26 -8.09 -3.18 -27.62
N MET A 27 -7.87 -3.41 -26.32
CA MET A 27 -6.92 -4.42 -25.80
C MET A 27 -7.31 -5.83 -26.24
N ALA A 28 -8.56 -6.23 -26.14
CA ALA A 28 -9.04 -7.56 -26.50
C ALA A 28 -8.91 -7.82 -28.01
N VAL A 29 -9.19 -6.83 -28.85
CA VAL A 29 -9.11 -6.95 -30.32
C VAL A 29 -7.66 -6.89 -30.80
N ALA A 30 -6.88 -5.91 -30.34
CA ALA A 30 -5.48 -5.76 -30.74
C ALA A 30 -4.60 -6.89 -30.19
N GLY A 31 -4.89 -7.37 -28.98
CA GLY A 31 -4.18 -8.42 -28.29
C GLY A 31 -4.77 -9.84 -28.45
N ARG A 32 -5.57 -10.09 -29.50
CA ARG A 32 -6.25 -11.41 -29.70
C ARG A 32 -5.30 -12.62 -29.71
N HIS A 33 -4.04 -12.43 -30.01
CA HIS A 33 -2.99 -13.45 -30.05
C HIS A 33 -1.94 -13.25 -28.94
N ASP A 34 -2.23 -12.40 -27.98
CA ASP A 34 -1.35 -12.05 -26.87
C ASP A 34 -2.15 -12.09 -25.55
N PRO A 35 -1.54 -12.45 -24.42
CA PRO A 35 -2.22 -12.48 -23.12
C PRO A 35 -2.90 -11.15 -22.73
N VAL A 36 -2.48 -10.00 -23.29
CA VAL A 36 -3.14 -8.70 -23.07
C VAL A 36 -4.62 -8.72 -23.46
N GLY A 37 -5.00 -9.55 -24.42
CA GLY A 37 -6.41 -9.74 -24.79
C GLY A 37 -7.26 -10.27 -23.64
N GLY A 38 -6.71 -11.14 -22.79
CA GLY A 38 -7.36 -11.62 -21.57
C GLY A 38 -7.59 -10.48 -20.55
N HIS A 39 -6.63 -9.60 -20.38
CA HIS A 39 -6.81 -8.40 -19.56
C HIS A 39 -7.85 -7.44 -20.16
N GLY A 40 -7.89 -7.30 -21.48
CA GLY A 40 -8.93 -6.55 -22.17
C GLY A 40 -10.33 -7.05 -21.82
N ALA A 41 -10.54 -8.38 -21.88
CA ALA A 41 -11.80 -8.99 -21.48
C ALA A 41 -12.15 -8.74 -20.00
N LEU A 42 -11.19 -8.83 -19.10
CA LEU A 42 -11.36 -8.53 -17.68
C LEU A 42 -11.79 -7.08 -17.47
N VAL A 43 -11.15 -6.13 -18.13
CA VAL A 43 -11.49 -4.69 -18.06
C VAL A 43 -12.89 -4.44 -18.60
N ILE A 44 -13.31 -5.10 -19.70
CA ILE A 44 -14.67 -5.00 -20.23
C ILE A 44 -15.68 -5.49 -19.17
N VAL A 45 -15.46 -6.66 -18.58
CA VAL A 45 -16.37 -7.22 -17.58
C VAL A 45 -16.50 -6.28 -16.37
N ALA A 46 -15.38 -5.76 -15.87
CA ALA A 46 -15.37 -4.80 -14.77
C ALA A 46 -16.11 -3.51 -15.12
N ALA A 47 -15.89 -2.96 -16.31
CA ALA A 47 -16.56 -1.75 -16.77
C ALA A 47 -18.07 -1.96 -16.95
N LEU A 48 -18.50 -3.07 -17.56
CA LEU A 48 -19.92 -3.40 -17.73
C LEU A 48 -20.63 -3.63 -16.39
N ALA A 49 -19.97 -4.30 -15.44
CA ALA A 49 -20.50 -4.44 -14.08
C ALA A 49 -20.66 -3.07 -13.40
N GLY A 50 -19.68 -2.18 -13.55
CA GLY A 50 -19.75 -0.80 -13.06
C GLY A 50 -20.89 -0.01 -13.73
N ILE A 51 -21.04 -0.09 -15.04
CA ILE A 51 -22.12 0.56 -15.79
C ILE A 51 -23.48 0.06 -15.29
N PHE A 52 -23.67 -1.25 -15.21
CA PHE A 52 -24.90 -1.85 -14.67
C PHE A 52 -25.21 -1.32 -13.28
N PHE A 53 -24.20 -1.27 -12.41
CA PHE A 53 -24.33 -0.77 -11.04
C PHE A 53 -24.71 0.71 -11.00
N VAL A 54 -24.11 1.57 -11.84
CA VAL A 54 -24.46 3.01 -11.90
C VAL A 54 -25.87 3.22 -12.48
N ILE A 55 -26.25 2.50 -13.54
CA ILE A 55 -27.57 2.59 -14.15
C ILE A 55 -28.67 2.14 -13.18
N SER A 56 -28.45 1.04 -12.44
CA SER A 56 -29.42 0.55 -11.44
C SER A 56 -29.71 1.57 -10.34
N GLY A 57 -28.76 2.46 -10.06
CA GLY A 57 -28.91 3.55 -9.09
C GLY A 57 -29.31 4.90 -9.69
N TYR A 58 -29.53 4.98 -11.01
CA TYR A 58 -29.73 6.27 -11.68
C TYR A 58 -30.96 7.04 -11.19
N TYR A 59 -32.02 6.33 -10.84
CA TYR A 59 -33.28 6.92 -10.35
C TYR A 59 -33.32 7.12 -8.83
N LEU A 60 -32.23 6.78 -8.10
CA LEU A 60 -32.17 7.06 -6.68
C LEU A 60 -32.13 8.57 -6.44
N PRO A 61 -32.80 9.08 -5.38
CA PRO A 61 -32.78 10.49 -5.06
C PRO A 61 -31.36 10.99 -4.83
N GLU A 62 -31.13 12.25 -5.16
CA GLU A 62 -29.85 12.92 -4.86
C GLU A 62 -29.66 13.07 -3.34
N PRO A 63 -28.40 13.09 -2.87
CA PRO A 63 -28.13 13.33 -1.46
C PRO A 63 -28.65 14.69 -1.02
N THR A 64 -29.32 14.72 0.13
CA THR A 64 -29.80 15.97 0.75
C THR A 64 -28.64 16.79 1.30
N GLU A 65 -28.82 18.13 1.42
CA GLU A 65 -27.78 19.03 1.96
C GLU A 65 -27.30 18.64 3.37
N GLU A 66 -28.15 18.09 4.22
CA GLU A 66 -27.78 17.61 5.56
C GLU A 66 -26.65 16.55 5.52
N ARG A 67 -26.55 15.76 4.46
CA ARG A 67 -25.45 14.78 4.31
C ARG A 67 -24.11 15.42 4.03
N HIS A 68 -24.07 16.67 3.58
CA HIS A 68 -22.82 17.39 3.31
C HIS A 68 -22.09 17.86 4.57
N TYR A 69 -22.74 17.90 5.73
CA TYR A 69 -22.14 18.32 7.00
C TYR A 69 -21.35 17.22 7.70
N HIS A 70 -21.51 15.94 7.33
CA HIS A 70 -20.82 14.81 7.94
C HIS A 70 -19.61 14.35 7.10
N TYR A 71 -18.61 13.78 7.76
CA TYR A 71 -17.48 13.13 7.07
C TYR A 71 -17.96 12.05 6.11
N TYR A 72 -17.24 11.91 5.01
CA TYR A 72 -17.56 10.93 3.99
C TYR A 72 -16.77 9.64 4.22
N ASP A 73 -17.35 8.68 4.93
CA ASP A 73 -16.67 7.47 5.43
C ASP A 73 -16.95 6.20 4.62
N ASP A 74 -17.86 6.22 3.66
CA ASP A 74 -18.20 5.00 2.94
C ASP A 74 -17.05 4.43 2.09
N PRO A 75 -16.21 5.24 1.42
CA PRO A 75 -14.99 4.72 0.78
C PRO A 75 -14.02 4.09 1.79
N THR A 76 -13.90 4.66 2.99
CA THR A 76 -13.10 4.08 4.08
C THR A 76 -13.62 2.71 4.50
N LYS A 77 -14.94 2.58 4.72
CA LYS A 77 -15.55 1.28 5.06
C LYS A 77 -15.30 0.22 4.01
N ALA A 78 -15.51 0.59 2.73
CA ALA A 78 -15.26 -0.31 1.61
C ALA A 78 -13.77 -0.69 1.50
N GLY A 79 -12.87 0.27 1.69
CA GLY A 79 -11.43 0.03 1.69
C GLY A 79 -10.99 -0.93 2.79
N ILE A 80 -11.57 -0.85 3.99
CA ILE A 80 -11.33 -1.80 5.08
C ILE A 80 -11.78 -3.22 4.68
N ILE A 81 -12.96 -3.36 4.07
CA ILE A 81 -13.48 -4.67 3.63
C ILE A 81 -12.57 -5.26 2.55
N LEU A 82 -12.17 -4.44 1.57
CA LEU A 82 -11.25 -4.87 0.51
C LEU A 82 -9.87 -5.23 1.05
N ALA A 83 -9.33 -4.45 2.00
CA ALA A 83 -8.08 -4.77 2.66
C ALA A 83 -8.14 -6.15 3.33
N MET A 84 -9.20 -6.45 4.06
CA MET A 84 -9.36 -7.76 4.72
C MET A 84 -9.55 -8.90 3.72
N GLY A 85 -10.27 -8.66 2.62
CA GLY A 85 -10.37 -9.66 1.53
C GLY A 85 -9.01 -10.00 0.91
N TRP A 86 -8.21 -8.96 0.62
CA TRP A 86 -6.85 -9.13 0.13
C TRP A 86 -5.90 -9.76 1.16
N ALA A 87 -6.09 -9.46 2.47
CA ALA A 87 -5.32 -10.11 3.53
C ALA A 87 -5.54 -11.62 3.53
N VAL A 88 -6.79 -12.06 3.54
CA VAL A 88 -7.12 -13.50 3.52
C VAL A 88 -6.55 -14.18 2.28
N PHE A 89 -6.76 -13.59 1.09
CA PHE A 89 -6.23 -14.13 -0.15
C PHE A 89 -4.70 -14.15 -0.16
N GLY A 90 -4.07 -13.01 0.19
CA GLY A 90 -2.62 -12.87 0.11
C GLY A 90 -1.87 -13.75 1.12
N LEU A 91 -2.37 -13.88 2.35
CA LEU A 91 -1.78 -14.76 3.36
C LEU A 91 -1.93 -16.23 2.95
N PHE A 92 -3.10 -16.64 2.45
CA PHE A 92 -3.28 -17.99 1.91
C PHE A 92 -2.30 -18.31 0.77
N VAL A 93 -2.11 -17.36 -0.17
CA VAL A 93 -1.12 -17.55 -1.24
C VAL A 93 0.31 -17.59 -0.68
N GLY A 94 0.59 -16.84 0.39
CA GLY A 94 1.88 -16.88 1.10
C GLY A 94 2.20 -18.25 1.69
N ASP A 95 1.23 -18.84 2.37
CA ASP A 95 1.36 -20.21 2.87
C ASP A 95 1.60 -21.19 1.73
N TRP A 96 0.87 -21.05 0.62
CA TRP A 96 1.08 -21.87 -0.55
C TRP A 96 2.49 -21.71 -1.13
N VAL A 97 3.00 -20.48 -1.24
CA VAL A 97 4.39 -20.21 -1.68
C VAL A 97 5.41 -20.88 -0.75
N ALA A 98 5.18 -20.86 0.56
CA ALA A 98 6.04 -21.56 1.53
C ALA A 98 6.01 -23.09 1.32
N TRP A 99 4.83 -23.66 1.11
CA TRP A 99 4.70 -25.10 0.79
C TRP A 99 5.39 -25.49 -0.52
N LEU A 100 5.38 -24.65 -1.54
CA LEU A 100 6.09 -24.91 -2.82
C LEU A 100 7.60 -25.03 -2.65
N LEU A 101 8.20 -24.41 -1.63
CA LEU A 101 9.63 -24.56 -1.34
C LEU A 101 9.99 -25.91 -0.75
N VAL A 102 9.02 -26.60 -0.12
CA VAL A 102 9.20 -27.91 0.52
C VAL A 102 8.66 -29.04 -0.36
N TYR A 103 7.52 -28.80 -0.99
CA TYR A 103 6.79 -29.76 -1.81
C TYR A 103 6.48 -29.18 -3.19
N PRO A 104 7.41 -29.29 -4.15
CA PRO A 104 7.24 -28.77 -5.51
C PRO A 104 6.01 -29.34 -6.25
N GLU A 105 5.50 -30.49 -5.82
CA GLU A 105 4.31 -31.16 -6.38
C GLU A 105 3.06 -30.29 -6.28
N PHE A 106 3.02 -29.34 -5.34
CA PHE A 106 1.90 -28.38 -5.21
C PHE A 106 1.86 -27.33 -6.34
N THR A 107 2.75 -27.41 -7.34
CA THR A 107 2.59 -26.70 -8.63
C THR A 107 1.52 -27.34 -9.51
N PHE A 108 1.05 -28.55 -9.20
CA PHE A 108 0.04 -29.28 -9.99
C PHE A 108 0.42 -29.41 -11.47
N ASP A 109 1.73 -29.38 -11.80
CA ASP A 109 2.28 -29.35 -13.17
C ASP A 109 1.66 -28.27 -14.08
N ALA A 110 1.12 -27.21 -13.51
CA ALA A 110 0.47 -26.11 -14.20
C ALA A 110 1.37 -24.87 -14.25
N ALA A 111 1.58 -24.31 -15.42
CA ALA A 111 2.47 -23.16 -15.58
C ALA A 111 2.06 -21.94 -14.71
N TRP A 112 0.76 -21.70 -14.52
CA TRP A 112 0.24 -20.58 -13.76
C TRP A 112 0.53 -20.68 -12.25
N SER A 113 0.73 -21.87 -11.72
CA SER A 113 0.96 -22.15 -10.29
C SER A 113 2.45 -22.36 -9.94
N SER A 114 3.37 -22.15 -10.88
CA SER A 114 4.80 -22.21 -10.60
C SER A 114 5.21 -21.15 -9.57
N PHE A 115 6.22 -21.46 -8.75
CA PHE A 115 6.73 -20.55 -7.71
C PHE A 115 7.00 -19.14 -8.23
N GLY A 116 7.66 -19.01 -9.40
CA GLY A 116 7.99 -17.72 -10.00
C GLY A 116 6.79 -16.89 -10.43
N ARG A 117 5.61 -17.50 -10.63
CA ARG A 117 4.35 -16.81 -10.93
C ARG A 117 3.52 -16.52 -9.68
N ILE A 118 3.51 -17.44 -8.72
CA ILE A 118 2.69 -17.30 -7.50
C ILE A 118 3.35 -16.39 -6.44
N ARG A 119 4.69 -16.37 -6.36
CA ARG A 119 5.38 -15.47 -5.43
C ARG A 119 5.01 -14.00 -5.64
N PRO A 120 5.07 -13.40 -6.85
CA PRO A 120 4.63 -12.02 -7.05
C PRO A 120 3.11 -11.81 -6.84
N VAL A 121 2.28 -12.84 -7.01
CA VAL A 121 0.86 -12.78 -6.61
C VAL A 121 0.75 -12.57 -5.10
N HIS A 122 1.51 -13.35 -4.30
CA HIS A 122 1.56 -13.18 -2.85
C HIS A 122 2.00 -11.76 -2.47
N THR A 123 3.14 -11.31 -2.96
CA THR A 123 3.70 -10.00 -2.58
C THR A 123 2.78 -8.85 -2.98
N THR A 124 2.19 -8.88 -4.18
CA THR A 124 1.21 -7.88 -4.61
C THR A 124 -0.06 -7.92 -3.76
N ALA A 125 -0.57 -9.10 -3.44
CA ALA A 125 -1.79 -9.23 -2.63
C ALA A 125 -1.62 -8.69 -1.20
N VAL A 126 -0.48 -8.99 -0.53
CA VAL A 126 -0.27 -8.53 0.85
C VAL A 126 0.22 -7.08 0.91
N ILE A 127 1.12 -6.65 0.03
CA ILE A 127 1.66 -5.28 0.08
C ILE A 127 0.65 -4.29 -0.50
N PHE A 128 0.25 -4.49 -1.75
CA PHE A 128 -0.62 -3.54 -2.44
C PHE A 128 -2.09 -3.84 -2.18
N GLY A 129 -2.52 -5.08 -2.23
CA GLY A 129 -3.90 -5.46 -1.96
C GLY A 129 -4.30 -5.14 -0.51
N PHE A 130 -3.72 -5.79 0.46
CA PHE A 130 -4.03 -5.58 1.88
C PHE A 130 -3.50 -4.24 2.39
N GLY A 131 -2.18 -4.04 2.35
CA GLY A 131 -1.54 -2.84 2.88
C GLY A 131 -2.00 -1.56 2.18
N GLY A 132 -2.08 -1.57 0.85
CA GLY A 132 -2.49 -0.41 0.06
C GLY A 132 -3.95 0.01 0.28
N ASN A 133 -4.89 -0.93 0.32
CA ASN A 133 -6.29 -0.62 0.69
C ASN A 133 -6.39 -0.11 2.13
N GLY A 134 -5.61 -0.69 3.06
CA GLY A 134 -5.50 -0.21 4.44
C GLY A 134 -5.00 1.24 4.51
N LEU A 135 -3.96 1.59 3.75
CA LEU A 135 -3.43 2.95 3.67
C LEU A 135 -4.42 3.94 3.04
N ILE A 136 -5.03 3.60 1.91
CA ILE A 136 -6.03 4.47 1.27
C ILE A 136 -7.20 4.72 2.22
N ALA A 137 -7.75 3.68 2.83
CA ALA A 137 -8.88 3.78 3.74
C ALA A 137 -8.55 4.65 4.97
N THR A 138 -7.44 4.34 5.64
CA THR A 138 -7.07 5.04 6.88
C THR A 138 -6.58 6.47 6.62
N SER A 139 -5.87 6.72 5.52
CA SER A 139 -5.43 8.08 5.18
C SER A 139 -6.60 9.01 4.89
N LEU A 140 -7.61 8.56 4.13
CA LEU A 140 -8.82 9.35 3.88
C LEU A 140 -9.63 9.58 5.16
N TYR A 141 -9.66 8.60 6.06
CA TYR A 141 -10.28 8.72 7.38
C TYR A 141 -9.56 9.77 8.25
N VAL A 142 -8.25 9.62 8.40
CA VAL A 142 -7.41 10.49 9.23
C VAL A 142 -7.39 11.90 8.69
N LEU A 143 -7.24 12.06 7.37
CA LEU A 143 -7.23 13.36 6.71
C LEU A 143 -8.45 14.20 7.04
N GLN A 144 -9.66 13.63 6.94
CA GLN A 144 -10.90 14.35 7.23
C GLN A 144 -10.96 14.83 8.69
N ARG A 145 -10.55 13.96 9.64
CA ARG A 145 -10.63 14.25 11.08
C ARG A 145 -9.59 15.27 11.53
N THR A 146 -8.36 15.11 11.08
CA THR A 146 -7.25 16.01 11.46
C THR A 146 -7.33 17.36 10.75
N SER A 147 -8.00 17.42 9.59
CA SER A 147 -8.27 18.67 8.87
C SER A 147 -9.60 19.31 9.25
N ARG A 148 -10.48 18.62 9.97
CA ARG A 148 -11.90 18.99 10.17
C ARG A 148 -12.58 19.40 8.86
N ALA A 149 -12.29 18.69 7.80
CA ALA A 149 -12.79 18.95 6.47
C ALA A 149 -13.29 17.65 5.83
N ARG A 150 -14.41 17.72 5.11
CA ARG A 150 -14.94 16.63 4.31
C ARG A 150 -14.15 16.48 3.02
N LEU A 151 -14.10 15.28 2.44
CA LEU A 151 -13.54 15.02 1.11
C LEU A 151 -14.22 15.91 0.05
N PRO A 152 -13.50 16.31 -1.00
CA PRO A 152 -13.93 17.37 -1.93
C PRO A 152 -15.16 17.01 -2.78
N ASP A 153 -15.37 15.75 -3.07
CA ASP A 153 -16.47 15.20 -3.84
C ASP A 153 -16.71 13.74 -3.43
N GLN A 154 -17.72 13.11 -4.02
CA GLN A 154 -18.12 11.75 -3.67
C GLN A 154 -17.62 10.72 -4.68
N LEU A 155 -17.37 11.09 -5.92
CA LEU A 155 -16.95 10.17 -6.97
C LEU A 155 -15.47 9.82 -6.89
N SER A 156 -14.60 10.83 -6.72
CA SER A 156 -13.15 10.65 -6.77
C SER A 156 -12.62 9.62 -5.76
N PRO A 157 -13.08 9.57 -4.48
CA PRO A 157 -12.63 8.54 -3.54
C PRO A 157 -13.02 7.11 -3.97
N TRP A 158 -14.17 6.93 -4.62
CA TRP A 158 -14.56 5.64 -5.19
C TRP A 158 -13.74 5.28 -6.41
N PHE A 159 -13.46 6.26 -7.28
CA PHE A 159 -12.58 6.05 -8.43
C PHE A 159 -11.19 5.58 -7.97
N VAL A 160 -10.62 6.22 -6.94
CA VAL A 160 -9.33 5.79 -6.38
C VAL A 160 -9.42 4.38 -5.84
N LEU A 161 -10.39 4.08 -5.01
CA LEU A 161 -10.51 2.77 -4.37
C LEU A 161 -10.74 1.64 -5.39
N LEU A 162 -11.70 1.81 -6.29
CA LEU A 162 -12.04 0.77 -7.27
C LEU A 162 -10.98 0.66 -8.37
N GLY A 163 -10.46 1.80 -8.84
CA GLY A 163 -9.37 1.82 -9.83
C GLY A 163 -8.09 1.20 -9.30
N TYR A 164 -7.76 1.43 -8.04
CA TYR A 164 -6.64 0.79 -7.36
C TYR A 164 -6.81 -0.75 -7.27
N ASN A 165 -8.02 -1.20 -6.92
CA ASN A 165 -8.30 -2.64 -6.88
C ASN A 165 -8.33 -3.28 -8.28
N LEU A 166 -8.76 -2.55 -9.31
CA LEU A 166 -8.62 -3.02 -10.70
C LEU A 166 -7.15 -3.21 -11.07
N PHE A 167 -6.27 -2.28 -10.69
CA PHE A 167 -4.83 -2.46 -10.84
C PHE A 167 -4.33 -3.74 -10.14
N CYS A 168 -4.70 -3.96 -8.88
CA CYS A 168 -4.29 -5.16 -8.15
C CYS A 168 -4.77 -6.45 -8.84
N VAL A 169 -6.01 -6.50 -9.32
CA VAL A 169 -6.57 -7.68 -10.00
C VAL A 169 -5.87 -7.92 -11.33
N VAL A 170 -5.64 -6.87 -12.14
CA VAL A 170 -4.90 -6.98 -13.42
C VAL A 170 -3.47 -7.48 -13.16
N SER A 171 -2.82 -6.99 -12.12
CA SER A 171 -1.47 -7.39 -11.74
C SER A 171 -1.39 -8.88 -11.40
N VAL A 172 -2.18 -9.34 -10.42
CA VAL A 172 -2.12 -10.75 -9.97
C VAL A 172 -2.54 -11.73 -11.06
N THR A 173 -3.56 -11.40 -11.86
CA THR A 173 -3.95 -12.24 -13.01
C THR A 173 -2.88 -12.25 -14.09
N GLY A 174 -2.21 -11.12 -14.31
CA GLY A 174 -1.08 -11.01 -15.23
C GLY A 174 0.06 -11.93 -14.88
N TYR A 175 0.48 -11.99 -13.63
CA TYR A 175 1.56 -12.87 -13.20
C TYR A 175 1.23 -14.33 -13.44
N MET A 176 0.01 -14.75 -13.14
CA MET A 176 -0.45 -16.12 -13.43
C MET A 176 -0.41 -16.44 -14.93
N MET A 177 -0.68 -15.46 -15.80
CA MET A 177 -0.58 -15.59 -17.26
C MET A 177 0.87 -15.43 -17.78
N GLY A 178 1.83 -15.07 -16.93
CA GLY A 178 3.22 -14.83 -17.31
C GLY A 178 3.48 -13.41 -17.84
N ILE A 179 2.58 -12.47 -17.59
CA ILE A 179 2.75 -11.07 -17.93
C ILE A 179 3.47 -10.37 -16.76
N THR A 180 4.75 -10.00 -16.98
CA THR A 180 5.55 -9.35 -15.95
C THR A 180 6.76 -8.64 -16.56
N GLN A 181 7.14 -7.50 -15.96
CA GLN A 181 8.42 -6.84 -16.24
C GLN A 181 9.59 -7.48 -15.47
N SER A 182 9.32 -8.39 -14.55
CA SER A 182 10.31 -9.03 -13.68
C SER A 182 11.09 -8.05 -12.80
N LYS A 183 10.48 -6.93 -12.45
CA LYS A 183 11.02 -5.93 -11.50
C LYS A 183 10.34 -6.13 -10.15
N GLU A 184 11.09 -6.38 -9.10
CA GLU A 184 10.53 -6.65 -7.77
C GLU A 184 9.72 -5.46 -7.24
N TYR A 185 8.48 -5.72 -6.79
CA TYR A 185 7.46 -4.73 -6.38
C TYR A 185 6.97 -3.81 -7.52
N ALA A 186 7.38 -4.07 -8.75
CA ALA A 186 7.03 -3.32 -9.96
C ALA A 186 6.86 -4.24 -11.16
N GLU A 187 6.36 -5.45 -10.90
CA GLU A 187 6.18 -6.50 -11.89
C GLU A 187 5.13 -6.22 -12.97
N PRO A 188 4.06 -5.38 -12.75
CA PRO A 188 3.04 -5.14 -13.76
C PRO A 188 3.61 -4.51 -15.03
N GLU A 189 2.96 -4.75 -16.16
CA GLU A 189 3.37 -4.20 -17.45
C GLU A 189 2.77 -2.81 -17.68
N TRP A 190 3.34 -2.08 -18.61
CA TRP A 190 3.16 -0.67 -18.92
C TRP A 190 1.73 -0.14 -18.87
N TYR A 191 0.73 -0.89 -19.33
CA TYR A 191 -0.67 -0.41 -19.34
C TYR A 191 -1.28 -0.40 -17.94
N ALA A 192 -0.89 -1.35 -17.10
CA ALA A 192 -1.30 -1.37 -15.69
C ALA A 192 -0.62 -0.22 -14.92
N ASP A 193 0.64 0.07 -15.25
CA ASP A 193 1.39 1.17 -14.65
C ASP A 193 0.78 2.54 -15.00
N ILE A 194 0.43 2.76 -16.26
CA ILE A 194 -0.27 3.98 -16.70
C ILE A 194 -1.61 4.13 -15.95
N TRP A 195 -2.36 3.05 -15.82
CA TRP A 195 -3.61 3.06 -15.07
C TRP A 195 -3.38 3.45 -13.61
N LEU A 196 -2.39 2.88 -12.97
CA LEU A 196 -2.05 3.21 -11.58
C LEU A 196 -1.66 4.68 -11.42
N VAL A 197 -0.92 5.26 -12.36
CA VAL A 197 -0.57 6.69 -12.34
C VAL A 197 -1.83 7.57 -12.35
N ILE A 198 -2.82 7.26 -13.19
CA ILE A 198 -4.08 8.01 -13.27
C ILE A 198 -4.82 7.94 -11.92
N VAL A 199 -4.94 6.75 -11.35
CA VAL A 199 -5.56 6.53 -10.04
C VAL A 199 -4.82 7.30 -8.94
N TRP A 200 -3.49 7.23 -8.95
CA TRP A 200 -2.65 7.83 -7.91
C TRP A 200 -2.64 9.36 -7.95
N VAL A 201 -2.62 9.95 -9.15
CA VAL A 201 -2.77 11.40 -9.33
C VAL A 201 -4.13 11.87 -8.80
N THR A 202 -5.20 11.11 -9.05
CA THR A 202 -6.52 11.43 -8.50
C THR A 202 -6.50 11.37 -6.97
N TYR A 203 -5.84 10.38 -6.37
CA TYR A 203 -5.66 10.28 -4.92
C TYR A 203 -4.91 11.49 -4.34
N PHE A 204 -3.83 11.90 -5.00
CA PHE A 204 -3.07 13.09 -4.63
C PHE A 204 -3.92 14.36 -4.68
N ILE A 205 -4.72 14.55 -5.72
CA ILE A 205 -5.62 15.70 -5.86
C ILE A 205 -6.67 15.74 -4.74
N ILE A 206 -7.27 14.60 -4.40
CA ILE A 206 -8.22 14.52 -3.26
C ILE A 206 -7.54 14.96 -1.99
N TYR A 207 -6.33 14.46 -1.75
CA TYR A 207 -5.56 14.75 -0.53
C TYR A 207 -5.25 16.24 -0.42
N LEU A 208 -4.72 16.86 -1.47
CA LEU A 208 -4.42 18.29 -1.52
C LEU A 208 -5.67 19.16 -1.36
N ARG A 209 -6.74 18.84 -2.09
CA ARG A 209 -7.99 19.61 -2.02
C ARG A 209 -8.62 19.56 -0.62
N THR A 210 -8.50 18.44 0.06
CA THR A 210 -9.00 18.31 1.44
C THR A 210 -8.13 19.10 2.42
N LEU A 211 -6.80 19.01 2.31
CA LEU A 211 -5.87 19.82 3.11
C LEU A 211 -6.06 21.31 2.89
N ALA A 212 -6.29 21.74 1.65
CA ALA A 212 -6.54 23.15 1.32
C ALA A 212 -7.82 23.69 2.00
N ARG A 213 -8.80 22.81 2.25
CA ARG A 213 -10.07 23.15 2.92
C ARG A 213 -10.04 22.96 4.45
N ARG A 214 -8.86 22.64 5.01
CA ARG A 214 -8.74 22.38 6.44
C ARG A 214 -9.18 23.57 7.27
N LYS A 215 -9.84 23.27 8.38
CA LYS A 215 -10.23 24.26 9.40
C LYS A 215 -9.24 24.33 10.56
N GLU A 216 -8.28 23.40 10.60
CA GLU A 216 -7.19 23.42 11.57
C GLU A 216 -6.01 24.22 11.04
N PRO A 217 -5.38 25.10 11.84
CA PRO A 217 -4.26 25.93 11.40
C PRO A 217 -3.02 25.11 11.06
N HIS A 218 -2.79 24.01 11.76
CA HIS A 218 -1.61 23.16 11.61
C HIS A 218 -1.96 21.84 10.91
N ILE A 219 -1.03 21.36 10.09
CA ILE A 219 -1.11 20.02 9.50
C ILE A 219 -0.51 19.04 10.52
N TYR A 220 -1.34 18.10 11.00
CA TYR A 220 -0.89 17.08 11.95
C TYR A 220 0.14 16.14 11.34
N VAL A 221 1.10 15.67 12.14
CA VAL A 221 2.24 14.84 11.69
C VAL A 221 1.84 13.59 10.88
N ALA A 222 0.72 12.96 11.19
CA ALA A 222 0.21 11.83 10.40
C ALA A 222 0.02 12.21 8.93
N ASN A 223 -0.48 13.42 8.65
CA ASN A 223 -0.67 13.90 7.28
C ASN A 223 0.65 14.21 6.56
N TRP A 224 1.73 14.55 7.30
CA TRP A 224 3.04 14.70 6.68
C TRP A 224 3.52 13.36 6.11
N TYR A 225 3.40 12.30 6.90
CA TYR A 225 3.77 10.95 6.49
C TYR A 225 2.92 10.42 5.34
N TYR A 226 1.60 10.61 5.39
CA TYR A 226 0.73 10.24 4.26
C TYR A 226 1.03 11.04 3.00
N MET A 227 1.34 12.34 3.13
CA MET A 227 1.71 13.16 1.97
C MET A 227 3.03 12.71 1.37
N ALA A 228 4.05 12.42 2.20
CA ALA A 228 5.32 11.87 1.73
C ALA A 228 5.12 10.52 1.02
N PHE A 229 4.30 9.63 1.59
CA PHE A 229 3.90 8.39 0.94
C PHE A 229 3.28 8.64 -0.45
N ILE A 230 2.27 9.50 -0.55
CA ILE A 230 1.57 9.75 -1.82
C ILE A 230 2.51 10.34 -2.87
N VAL A 231 3.29 11.35 -2.52
CA VAL A 231 4.16 12.07 -3.46
C VAL A 231 5.34 11.21 -3.90
N VAL A 232 6.04 10.62 -2.94
CA VAL A 232 7.28 9.89 -3.25
C VAL A 232 6.98 8.60 -4.00
N VAL A 233 5.94 7.85 -3.62
CA VAL A 233 5.55 6.63 -4.34
C VAL A 233 5.16 6.93 -5.78
N ALA A 234 4.50 8.05 -6.06
CA ALA A 234 4.22 8.47 -7.43
C ALA A 234 5.50 8.66 -8.26
N VAL A 235 6.48 9.39 -7.71
CA VAL A 235 7.76 9.65 -8.40
C VAL A 235 8.54 8.35 -8.61
N LEU A 236 8.61 7.51 -7.59
CA LEU A 236 9.30 6.23 -7.65
C LEU A 236 8.70 5.32 -8.72
N HIS A 237 7.37 5.18 -8.73
CA HIS A 237 6.65 4.36 -9.68
C HIS A 237 6.85 4.84 -11.12
N ILE A 238 6.65 6.14 -11.37
CA ILE A 238 6.80 6.70 -12.71
C ILE A 238 8.22 6.49 -13.23
N VAL A 239 9.25 6.78 -12.44
CA VAL A 239 10.64 6.67 -12.90
C VAL A 239 11.04 5.21 -13.13
N ASN A 240 10.74 4.31 -12.18
CA ASN A 240 11.16 2.91 -12.29
C ASN A 240 10.46 2.16 -13.43
N ASN A 241 9.19 2.51 -13.69
CA ASN A 241 8.35 1.80 -14.68
C ASN A 241 8.34 2.49 -16.05
N LEU A 242 9.27 3.44 -16.30
CA LEU A 242 9.47 3.96 -17.65
C LEU A 242 9.84 2.83 -18.60
N ALA A 243 8.96 2.52 -19.53
CA ALA A 243 9.11 1.42 -20.48
C ALA A 243 8.57 1.79 -21.86
N ILE A 244 9.11 1.13 -22.87
CA ILE A 244 8.70 1.28 -24.26
C ILE A 244 7.92 0.01 -24.64
N PRO A 245 6.60 0.09 -24.88
CA PRO A 245 5.81 -1.04 -25.32
C PRO A 245 6.31 -1.60 -26.65
N VAL A 246 6.30 -2.91 -26.82
CA VAL A 246 6.56 -3.55 -28.13
C VAL A 246 5.55 -3.06 -29.17
N SER A 247 4.29 -3.04 -28.77
CA SER A 247 3.19 -2.37 -29.50
C SER A 247 1.98 -2.25 -28.57
N LEU A 248 0.97 -1.50 -28.97
CA LEU A 248 -0.27 -1.35 -28.19
C LEU A 248 -1.10 -2.65 -28.09
N GLY A 249 -0.83 -3.63 -28.95
CA GLY A 249 -1.48 -4.94 -28.94
C GLY A 249 -0.70 -6.04 -28.22
N HIS A 250 0.43 -5.71 -27.58
CA HIS A 250 1.26 -6.67 -26.84
C HIS A 250 1.39 -6.25 -25.37
N ALA A 251 1.33 -7.23 -24.48
CA ALA A 251 1.58 -7.00 -23.07
C ALA A 251 3.00 -6.50 -22.80
N LYS A 252 3.98 -7.06 -23.52
CA LYS A 252 5.41 -6.85 -23.26
C LYS A 252 5.90 -5.46 -23.58
N SER A 253 6.75 -4.94 -22.70
CA SER A 253 7.52 -3.71 -22.86
C SER A 253 9.00 -3.92 -22.52
N TYR A 254 9.83 -2.94 -22.87
CA TYR A 254 11.25 -2.87 -22.52
C TYR A 254 11.52 -1.70 -21.61
N SER A 255 12.32 -1.90 -20.55
CA SER A 255 12.76 -0.81 -19.67
C SER A 255 13.48 0.28 -20.47
N SER A 256 13.24 1.55 -20.08
CA SER A 256 13.99 2.69 -20.61
C SER A 256 15.44 2.73 -20.11
N PHE A 257 15.76 1.97 -19.08
CA PHE A 257 17.09 1.82 -18.51
C PHE A 257 17.65 0.44 -18.88
N SER A 258 18.99 0.30 -18.88
CA SER A 258 19.64 -0.96 -19.23
C SER A 258 20.82 -1.28 -18.31
N GLY A 259 21.11 -2.57 -18.15
CA GLY A 259 22.25 -3.07 -17.40
C GLY A 259 22.28 -2.56 -15.94
N VAL A 260 23.42 -2.08 -15.51
CA VAL A 260 23.63 -1.58 -14.13
C VAL A 260 22.75 -0.38 -13.79
N GLN A 261 22.40 0.45 -14.79
CA GLN A 261 21.50 1.58 -14.57
C GLN A 261 20.07 1.12 -14.31
N ASP A 262 19.60 0.09 -14.99
CA ASP A 262 18.29 -0.50 -14.72
C ASP A 262 18.24 -1.12 -13.32
N ALA A 263 19.28 -1.87 -12.94
CA ALA A 263 19.38 -2.43 -11.58
C ALA A 263 19.41 -1.34 -10.51
N MET A 264 20.13 -0.23 -10.75
CA MET A 264 20.19 0.89 -9.82
C MET A 264 18.85 1.61 -9.70
N THR A 265 18.15 1.85 -10.81
CA THR A 265 16.81 2.44 -10.83
C THR A 265 15.81 1.53 -10.13
N GLN A 266 15.86 0.23 -10.42
CA GLN A 266 15.05 -0.79 -9.77
C GLN A 266 15.20 -0.76 -8.24
N TRP A 267 16.43 -0.70 -7.73
CA TRP A 267 16.64 -0.73 -6.28
C TRP A 267 16.57 0.63 -5.61
N TRP A 268 16.74 1.73 -6.37
CA TRP A 268 16.28 3.03 -5.92
C TRP A 268 14.76 3.01 -5.67
N TYR A 269 13.97 2.44 -6.59
CA TYR A 269 12.55 2.20 -6.40
C TYR A 269 12.29 1.21 -5.26
N GLY A 270 12.83 0.00 -5.32
CA GLY A 270 12.50 -1.09 -4.40
C GLY A 270 12.76 -0.73 -2.94
N HIS A 271 13.93 -0.14 -2.64
CA HIS A 271 14.27 0.31 -1.30
C HIS A 271 13.38 1.49 -0.85
N ASN A 272 13.14 2.45 -1.73
CA ASN A 272 12.28 3.59 -1.39
C ASN A 272 10.78 3.22 -1.35
N ALA A 273 10.34 2.19 -2.03
CA ALA A 273 9.00 1.64 -1.87
C ALA A 273 8.78 1.13 -0.44
N VAL A 274 9.73 0.36 0.14
CA VAL A 274 9.63 -0.05 1.55
C VAL A 274 9.74 1.14 2.50
N ALA A 275 10.45 2.21 2.10
CA ALA A 275 10.57 3.44 2.88
C ALA A 275 9.27 4.26 2.92
N PHE A 276 8.67 4.50 1.78
CA PHE A 276 7.54 5.43 1.68
C PHE A 276 6.19 4.74 1.64
N PHE A 277 6.09 3.58 1.02
CA PHE A 277 4.86 2.78 1.08
C PHE A 277 4.79 2.04 2.42
N LEU A 278 5.75 1.17 2.74
CA LEU A 278 5.68 0.32 3.94
C LEU A 278 6.11 1.01 5.24
N THR A 279 6.83 2.13 5.20
CA THR A 279 7.24 2.86 6.40
C THR A 279 6.46 4.15 6.58
N ALA A 280 6.62 5.14 5.70
CA ALA A 280 6.00 6.46 5.89
C ALA A 280 4.46 6.37 5.96
N GLY A 281 3.81 5.66 5.05
CA GLY A 281 2.36 5.49 5.07
C GLY A 281 1.86 4.92 6.40
N PHE A 282 2.50 3.87 6.90
CA PHE A 282 2.11 3.22 8.16
C PHE A 282 2.54 3.98 9.42
N LEU A 283 3.59 4.79 9.35
CA LEU A 283 3.88 5.77 10.40
C LEU A 283 2.76 6.81 10.50
N GLY A 284 2.22 7.27 9.38
CA GLY A 284 1.02 8.11 9.36
C GLY A 284 -0.15 7.47 10.12
N MET A 285 -0.37 6.18 9.91
CA MET A 285 -1.36 5.38 10.64
C MET A 285 -1.03 5.31 12.14
N MET A 286 0.19 4.95 12.50
CA MET A 286 0.66 4.84 13.88
C MET A 286 0.50 6.17 14.64
N TYR A 287 0.95 7.29 14.08
CA TYR A 287 0.88 8.60 14.73
C TYR A 287 -0.55 9.08 15.01
N TYR A 288 -1.55 8.55 14.31
CA TYR A 288 -2.94 8.86 14.59
C TYR A 288 -3.59 7.86 15.57
N TYR A 289 -3.49 6.57 15.27
CA TYR A 289 -4.28 5.55 15.99
C TYR A 289 -3.71 5.21 17.36
N LEU A 290 -2.39 5.09 17.51
CA LEU A 290 -1.77 4.69 18.77
C LEU A 290 -2.00 5.72 19.89
N PRO A 291 -1.70 7.03 19.72
CA PRO A 291 -1.96 8.00 20.78
C PRO A 291 -3.46 8.13 21.08
N LYS A 292 -4.31 8.05 20.04
CA LYS A 292 -5.75 8.13 20.22
C LYS A 292 -6.33 6.93 20.99
N ARG A 293 -5.85 5.71 20.71
CA ARG A 293 -6.30 4.51 21.43
C ARG A 293 -5.76 4.45 22.85
N ALA A 294 -4.52 4.90 23.06
CA ALA A 294 -3.91 5.01 24.38
C ALA A 294 -4.53 6.15 25.22
N ASP A 295 -5.29 7.06 24.59
CA ASP A 295 -5.80 8.30 25.21
C ASP A 295 -4.67 9.13 25.79
N ARG A 296 -3.62 9.34 25.00
CA ARG A 296 -2.43 10.10 25.36
C ARG A 296 -1.91 10.91 24.17
N PRO A 297 -1.36 12.11 24.40
CA PRO A 297 -0.65 12.83 23.35
C PRO A 297 0.62 12.03 22.95
N ILE A 298 1.09 12.22 21.71
CA ILE A 298 2.38 11.70 21.30
C ILE A 298 3.48 12.20 22.25
N PHE A 299 4.39 11.31 22.66
CA PHE A 299 5.38 11.64 23.69
C PHE A 299 6.26 12.83 23.33
N SER A 300 6.74 12.91 22.09
CA SER A 300 7.59 14.02 21.66
C SER A 300 7.32 14.43 20.22
N TYR A 301 6.79 15.64 20.05
CA TYR A 301 6.60 16.20 18.70
C TYR A 301 7.94 16.51 18.01
N ARG A 302 8.99 16.84 18.78
CA ARG A 302 10.34 17.05 18.24
C ARG A 302 10.93 15.76 17.64
N MET A 303 10.74 14.62 18.30
CA MET A 303 11.12 13.32 17.75
C MET A 303 10.40 13.00 16.45
N SER A 304 9.12 13.38 16.34
CA SER A 304 8.35 13.23 15.10
C SER A 304 8.94 14.06 13.96
N ILE A 305 9.41 15.28 14.23
CA ILE A 305 10.05 16.14 13.23
C ILE A 305 11.39 15.53 12.78
N ILE A 306 12.23 15.12 13.71
CA ILE A 306 13.53 14.47 13.43
C ILE A 306 13.31 13.20 12.59
N SER A 307 12.36 12.37 13.00
CA SER A 307 12.04 11.15 12.28
C SER A 307 11.54 11.45 10.87
N PHE A 308 10.57 12.32 10.71
CA PHE A 308 9.98 12.64 9.39
C PHE A 308 11.03 13.13 8.39
N TRP A 309 11.78 14.16 8.75
CA TRP A 309 12.79 14.75 7.86
C TRP A 309 13.98 13.82 7.66
N GLY A 310 14.42 13.13 8.72
CA GLY A 310 15.51 12.16 8.62
C GLY A 310 15.17 11.00 7.70
N ILE A 311 13.98 10.39 7.85
CA ILE A 311 13.49 9.35 6.95
C ILE A 311 13.41 9.88 5.52
N THR A 312 12.72 10.99 5.30
CA THR A 312 12.49 11.53 3.96
C THR A 312 13.80 11.82 3.21
N PHE A 313 14.82 12.30 3.91
CA PHE A 313 16.10 12.63 3.30
C PHE A 313 17.05 11.45 3.11
N LEU A 314 17.17 10.59 4.13
CA LEU A 314 18.21 9.56 4.14
C LEU A 314 17.83 8.33 3.30
N TYR A 315 16.56 7.94 3.29
CA TYR A 315 16.12 6.77 2.52
C TYR A 315 16.42 6.88 1.04
N MET A 316 16.30 8.07 0.46
CA MET A 316 16.49 8.28 -0.99
C MET A 316 17.85 7.80 -1.51
N TRP A 317 18.85 7.70 -0.65
CA TRP A 317 20.23 7.36 -1.00
C TRP A 317 20.65 5.94 -0.62
N ALA A 318 19.82 5.22 0.12
CA ALA A 318 20.19 3.93 0.68
C ALA A 318 20.06 2.74 -0.30
N GLY A 319 19.28 2.87 -1.38
CA GLY A 319 18.87 1.76 -2.26
C GLY A 319 20.00 0.93 -2.85
N SER A 320 21.17 1.52 -3.09
CA SER A 320 22.31 0.80 -3.66
C SER A 320 22.92 -0.28 -2.74
N HIS A 321 22.55 -0.35 -1.47
CA HIS A 321 22.93 -1.45 -0.60
C HIS A 321 22.35 -2.81 -1.03
N HIS A 322 21.28 -2.82 -1.82
CA HIS A 322 20.76 -4.05 -2.42
C HIS A 322 21.63 -4.61 -3.55
N LEU A 323 22.62 -3.84 -4.00
CA LEU A 323 23.49 -4.17 -5.13
C LEU A 323 24.96 -4.36 -4.69
N HIS A 324 25.20 -4.78 -3.45
CA HIS A 324 26.52 -5.19 -3.00
C HIS A 324 27.03 -6.36 -3.84
N TYR A 325 28.32 -6.36 -4.11
CA TYR A 325 29.02 -7.42 -4.89
C TYR A 325 28.55 -7.55 -6.33
N THR A 326 27.88 -6.51 -6.88
CA THR A 326 27.52 -6.42 -8.30
C THR A 326 28.48 -5.53 -9.08
N ALA A 327 28.24 -5.34 -10.38
CA ALA A 327 29.00 -4.44 -11.24
C ALA A 327 28.76 -2.93 -10.96
N LEU A 328 27.90 -2.59 -9.98
CA LEU A 328 27.69 -1.20 -9.55
C LEU A 328 29.01 -0.62 -8.99
N PRO A 329 29.37 0.66 -9.29
CA PRO A 329 30.59 1.29 -8.78
C PRO A 329 30.69 1.18 -7.24
N HIS A 330 31.88 0.86 -6.75
CA HIS A 330 32.10 0.57 -5.32
C HIS A 330 31.72 1.72 -4.39
N TRP A 331 31.95 2.96 -4.81
CA TRP A 331 31.59 4.14 -4.02
C TRP A 331 30.07 4.28 -3.86
N VAL A 332 29.26 3.92 -4.89
CA VAL A 332 27.79 3.95 -4.80
C VAL A 332 27.28 2.91 -3.81
N GLN A 333 27.87 1.71 -3.81
CA GLN A 333 27.55 0.68 -2.82
C GLN A 333 27.88 1.13 -1.38
N THR A 334 29.03 1.83 -1.20
CA THR A 334 29.42 2.41 0.10
C THR A 334 28.46 3.50 0.55
N LEU A 335 28.03 4.35 -0.40
CA LEU A 335 27.02 5.38 -0.13
C LEU A 335 25.73 4.76 0.41
N GLY A 336 25.21 3.73 -0.27
CA GLY A 336 23.99 3.02 0.17
C GLY A 336 24.14 2.43 1.57
N MET A 337 25.24 1.77 1.86
CA MET A 337 25.54 1.24 3.20
C MET A 337 25.54 2.36 4.26
N THR A 338 26.26 3.46 3.99
CA THR A 338 26.38 4.58 4.93
C THR A 338 25.03 5.19 5.27
N PHE A 339 24.22 5.51 4.25
CA PHE A 339 22.88 6.06 4.46
C PHE A 339 21.94 5.08 5.16
N SER A 340 22.08 3.77 4.91
CA SER A 340 21.30 2.74 5.61
C SER A 340 21.61 2.71 7.11
N VAL A 341 22.88 2.84 7.50
CA VAL A 341 23.25 2.92 8.92
C VAL A 341 22.75 4.21 9.56
N MET A 342 22.83 5.34 8.84
CA MET A 342 22.30 6.63 9.31
C MET A 342 20.79 6.60 9.56
N LEU A 343 20.03 5.76 8.85
CA LEU A 343 18.57 5.60 9.03
C LEU A 343 18.19 5.06 10.40
N LEU A 344 19.08 4.44 11.16
CA LEU A 344 18.79 4.02 12.53
C LEU A 344 18.26 5.16 13.40
N VAL A 345 18.85 6.33 13.29
CA VAL A 345 18.48 7.49 14.14
C VAL A 345 17.04 7.92 13.92
N PRO A 346 16.57 8.28 12.70
CA PRO A 346 15.20 8.73 12.50
C PRO A 346 14.18 7.59 12.66
N SER A 347 14.52 6.36 12.29
CA SER A 347 13.60 5.21 12.45
C SER A 347 13.36 4.90 13.92
N TRP A 348 14.41 4.84 14.71
CA TRP A 348 14.30 4.61 16.15
C TRP A 348 13.69 5.80 16.90
N ALA A 349 13.84 7.03 16.38
CA ALA A 349 13.10 8.16 16.92
C ALA A 349 11.58 7.93 16.84
N SER A 350 11.04 7.37 15.75
CA SER A 350 9.62 7.02 15.67
C SER A 350 9.25 5.82 16.54
N ALA A 351 10.05 4.76 16.54
CA ALA A 351 9.79 3.58 17.39
C ALA A 351 9.78 3.93 18.87
N ALA A 352 10.80 4.64 19.34
CA ALA A 352 10.88 5.11 20.72
C ALA A 352 9.73 6.07 21.06
N ASN A 353 9.38 6.99 20.16
CA ASN A 353 8.29 7.92 20.36
C ASN A 353 6.94 7.20 20.54
N ALA A 354 6.69 6.15 19.74
CA ALA A 354 5.51 5.32 19.88
C ALA A 354 5.47 4.58 21.23
N LEU A 355 6.55 3.90 21.59
CA LEU A 355 6.63 3.13 22.85
C LEU A 355 6.57 4.05 24.07
N LEU A 356 7.25 5.20 24.05
CA LEU A 356 7.18 6.20 25.13
C LEU A 356 5.81 6.86 25.24
N THR A 357 5.03 6.93 24.15
CA THR A 357 3.62 7.36 24.19
C THR A 357 2.77 6.41 25.05
N LEU A 358 3.13 5.13 25.11
CA LEU A 358 2.45 4.14 25.95
C LEU A 358 2.88 4.19 27.44
N ASN A 359 3.91 4.97 27.78
CA ASN A 359 4.35 5.09 29.16
C ASN A 359 3.24 5.62 30.07
N GLY A 360 2.90 4.86 31.12
CA GLY A 360 1.76 5.12 32.00
C GLY A 360 0.38 4.73 31.42
N ALA A 361 0.35 3.96 30.34
CA ALA A 361 -0.85 3.33 29.77
C ALA A 361 -0.72 1.80 29.67
N TRP A 362 0.19 1.20 30.41
CA TRP A 362 0.45 -0.24 30.34
C TRP A 362 -0.74 -1.10 30.79
N ASP A 363 -1.58 -0.59 31.69
CA ASP A 363 -2.83 -1.25 32.06
C ASP A 363 -3.77 -1.34 30.85
N LYS A 364 -3.91 -0.26 30.08
CA LYS A 364 -4.68 -0.27 28.83
C LYS A 364 -4.11 -1.24 27.80
N VAL A 365 -2.78 -1.31 27.66
CA VAL A 365 -2.12 -2.25 26.75
C VAL A 365 -2.44 -3.70 27.14
N ARG A 366 -2.39 -4.00 28.45
CA ARG A 366 -2.72 -5.34 28.94
C ARG A 366 -4.17 -5.75 28.66
N ASP A 367 -5.10 -4.82 28.79
CA ASP A 367 -6.53 -5.12 28.76
C ASP A 367 -7.16 -4.89 27.36
N ASP A 368 -6.45 -4.28 26.42
CA ASP A 368 -6.92 -3.95 25.06
C ASP A 368 -6.05 -4.59 23.96
N ALA A 369 -6.55 -5.65 23.34
CA ALA A 369 -5.89 -6.33 22.22
C ALA A 369 -5.58 -5.37 21.05
N THR A 370 -6.45 -4.42 20.78
CA THR A 370 -6.23 -3.42 19.72
C THR A 370 -4.96 -2.61 19.97
N LEU A 371 -4.74 -2.20 21.21
CA LEU A 371 -3.54 -1.46 21.59
C LEU A 371 -2.29 -2.35 21.62
N ARG A 372 -2.44 -3.64 21.93
CA ARG A 372 -1.36 -4.62 21.82
C ARG A 372 -0.89 -4.80 20.38
N PHE A 373 -1.80 -4.90 19.41
CA PHE A 373 -1.43 -4.90 17.98
C PHE A 373 -0.54 -3.70 17.62
N MET A 374 -0.90 -2.51 18.08
CA MET A 374 -0.14 -1.28 17.81
C MET A 374 1.20 -1.24 18.53
N MET A 375 1.27 -1.76 19.75
CA MET A 375 2.52 -1.86 20.52
C MET A 375 3.50 -2.84 19.86
N VAL A 376 3.02 -4.04 19.50
CA VAL A 376 3.84 -5.06 18.82
C VAL A 376 4.33 -4.52 17.48
N ALA A 377 3.47 -3.83 16.73
CA ALA A 377 3.87 -3.15 15.51
C ALA A 377 5.02 -2.16 15.73
N ALA A 378 4.97 -1.33 16.77
CA ALA A 378 6.04 -0.37 17.08
C ALA A 378 7.36 -1.07 17.46
N VAL A 379 7.31 -2.20 18.18
CA VAL A 379 8.48 -3.03 18.50
C VAL A 379 9.07 -3.62 17.22
N PHE A 380 8.27 -4.25 16.38
CA PHE A 380 8.76 -4.83 15.12
C PHE A 380 9.26 -3.77 14.14
N TYR A 381 8.67 -2.56 14.14
CA TYR A 381 9.22 -1.45 13.38
C TYR A 381 10.65 -1.12 13.82
N GLY A 382 10.89 -1.03 15.12
CA GLY A 382 12.24 -0.82 15.67
C GLY A 382 13.20 -1.95 15.33
N LEU A 383 12.78 -3.21 15.47
CA LEU A 383 13.58 -4.38 15.16
C LEU A 383 13.92 -4.50 13.67
N SER A 384 12.92 -4.40 12.80
CA SER A 384 13.12 -4.54 11.36
C SER A 384 13.98 -3.41 10.77
N THR A 385 13.86 -2.18 11.27
CA THR A 385 14.72 -1.07 10.83
C THR A 385 16.16 -1.20 11.35
N PHE A 386 16.38 -1.76 12.54
CA PHE A 386 17.70 -2.12 13.02
C PHE A 386 18.33 -3.21 12.14
N GLU A 387 17.59 -4.28 11.93
CA GLU A 387 18.04 -5.42 11.13
C GLU A 387 18.36 -5.01 9.69
N GLY A 388 17.49 -4.21 9.04
CA GLY A 388 17.74 -3.70 7.69
C GLY A 388 19.02 -2.89 7.57
N SER A 389 19.30 -2.03 8.56
CA SER A 389 20.56 -1.29 8.62
C SER A 389 21.75 -2.20 8.83
N PHE A 390 21.60 -3.25 9.64
CA PHE A 390 22.63 -4.24 9.91
C PHE A 390 22.92 -5.11 8.67
N LEU A 391 21.88 -5.57 7.96
CA LEU A 391 22.00 -6.31 6.70
C LEU A 391 22.61 -5.47 5.55
N ALA A 392 22.55 -4.16 5.63
CA ALA A 392 23.20 -3.27 4.67
C ALA A 392 24.73 -3.22 4.83
N VAL A 393 25.28 -3.62 5.98
CA VAL A 393 26.72 -3.66 6.23
C VAL A 393 27.33 -4.82 5.44
N ARG A 394 28.32 -4.56 4.58
CA ARG A 394 28.86 -5.54 3.62
C ARG A 394 29.21 -6.90 4.20
N PRO A 395 30.01 -7.03 5.28
CA PRO A 395 30.31 -8.35 5.85
C PRO A 395 29.07 -9.12 6.29
N VAL A 396 28.05 -8.44 6.82
CA VAL A 396 26.77 -9.06 7.20
C VAL A 396 25.99 -9.43 5.96
N ASN A 397 25.91 -8.53 4.96
CA ASN A 397 25.24 -8.78 3.71
C ASN A 397 25.77 -10.02 2.99
N SER A 398 27.09 -10.24 3.00
CA SER A 398 27.69 -11.43 2.37
C SER A 398 27.24 -12.77 3.00
N LEU A 399 26.81 -12.73 4.26
CA LEU A 399 26.31 -13.91 4.98
C LEU A 399 24.79 -14.09 4.81
N SER A 400 24.05 -12.99 4.71
CA SER A 400 22.58 -12.99 4.71
C SER A 400 21.96 -13.00 3.33
N HIS A 401 22.64 -12.45 2.32
CA HIS A 401 22.10 -12.30 0.97
C HIS A 401 21.78 -13.68 0.35
N TYR A 402 20.60 -13.82 -0.23
CA TYR A 402 20.05 -15.08 -0.78
C TYR A 402 19.80 -16.19 0.25
N THR A 403 19.67 -15.84 1.54
CA THR A 403 19.31 -16.78 2.61
C THR A 403 17.91 -16.50 3.14
N ASP A 404 17.37 -17.44 3.93
CA ASP A 404 16.10 -17.28 4.64
C ASP A 404 16.12 -16.14 5.67
N TRP A 405 17.31 -15.67 6.06
CA TRP A 405 17.42 -14.48 6.91
C TRP A 405 16.79 -13.25 6.26
N THR A 406 17.02 -13.05 4.95
CA THR A 406 16.41 -11.95 4.20
C THR A 406 14.88 -12.10 4.15
N VAL A 407 14.37 -13.33 3.99
CA VAL A 407 12.93 -13.64 4.05
C VAL A 407 12.37 -13.33 5.43
N GLY A 408 13.07 -13.72 6.50
CA GLY A 408 12.70 -13.41 7.89
C GLY A 408 12.63 -11.90 8.15
N HIS A 409 13.63 -11.15 7.66
CA HIS A 409 13.67 -9.69 7.76
C HIS A 409 12.44 -9.02 7.10
N VAL A 410 12.11 -9.44 5.86
CA VAL A 410 10.93 -8.90 5.15
C VAL A 410 9.64 -9.19 5.91
N HIS A 411 9.49 -10.40 6.50
CA HIS A 411 8.31 -10.75 7.26
C HIS A 411 8.24 -10.05 8.62
N ALA A 412 9.37 -9.80 9.28
CA ALA A 412 9.40 -8.93 10.46
C ALA A 412 8.87 -7.52 10.15
N GLY A 413 9.22 -6.97 8.99
CA GLY A 413 8.68 -5.70 8.50
C GLY A 413 7.23 -5.79 8.03
N ALA A 414 6.91 -6.77 7.17
CA ALA A 414 5.59 -6.85 6.52
C ALA A 414 4.49 -7.38 7.46
N LEU A 415 4.77 -8.41 8.26
CA LEU A 415 3.81 -8.95 9.23
C LEU A 415 3.93 -8.22 10.57
N GLY A 416 5.12 -8.23 11.16
CA GLY A 416 5.33 -7.69 12.50
C GLY A 416 5.06 -6.18 12.61
N TRP A 417 5.42 -5.38 11.60
CA TRP A 417 5.15 -3.95 11.58
C TRP A 417 3.86 -3.63 10.82
N VAL A 418 3.83 -3.87 9.51
CA VAL A 418 2.77 -3.38 8.61
C VAL A 418 1.42 -4.03 8.90
N ALA A 419 1.36 -5.36 9.00
CA ALA A 419 0.10 -6.03 9.24
C ALA A 419 -0.44 -5.73 10.64
N MET A 420 0.42 -5.75 11.66
CA MET A 420 -0.01 -5.50 13.04
C MET A 420 -0.57 -4.09 13.23
N ILE A 421 0.08 -3.04 12.67
CA ILE A 421 -0.46 -1.69 12.77
C ILE A 421 -1.76 -1.53 11.98
N THR A 422 -1.89 -2.22 10.84
CA THR A 422 -3.10 -2.21 10.02
C THR A 422 -4.27 -2.87 10.75
N PHE A 423 -4.06 -4.04 11.34
CA PHE A 423 -5.08 -4.71 12.14
C PHE A 423 -5.49 -3.86 13.34
N GLY A 424 -4.52 -3.26 14.05
CA GLY A 424 -4.80 -2.34 15.15
C GLY A 424 -5.64 -1.13 14.70
N ALA A 425 -5.30 -0.52 13.57
CA ALA A 425 -6.06 0.62 13.02
C ALA A 425 -7.47 0.22 12.56
N ILE A 426 -7.62 -0.95 11.94
CA ILE A 426 -8.93 -1.48 11.52
C ILE A 426 -9.80 -1.77 12.76
N TYR A 427 -9.28 -2.47 13.77
CA TYR A 427 -10.01 -2.75 15.01
C TYR A 427 -10.41 -1.48 15.77
N ALA A 428 -9.57 -0.43 15.74
CA ALA A 428 -9.94 0.86 16.29
C ALA A 428 -11.01 1.57 15.47
N SER A 429 -10.97 1.46 14.13
CA SER A 429 -11.85 2.22 13.22
C SER A 429 -13.24 1.61 13.08
N VAL A 430 -13.34 0.27 13.06
CA VAL A 430 -14.61 -0.43 12.77
C VAL A 430 -15.74 -0.04 13.72
N PRO A 431 -15.58 -0.02 15.06
CA PRO A 431 -16.63 0.41 15.96
C PRO A 431 -17.10 1.83 15.67
N TRP A 432 -16.19 2.76 15.43
CA TRP A 432 -16.52 4.16 15.15
C TRP A 432 -17.25 4.35 13.82
N LEU A 433 -16.79 3.65 12.77
CA LEU A 433 -17.36 3.75 11.42
C LEU A 433 -18.75 3.14 11.32
N TRP A 434 -18.98 2.02 12.03
CA TRP A 434 -20.29 1.34 12.04
C TRP A 434 -21.18 1.72 13.23
N LYS A 435 -20.77 2.73 14.02
CA LYS A 435 -21.49 3.26 15.18
C LYS A 435 -21.87 2.15 16.19
N ARG A 436 -20.89 1.35 16.55
CA ARG A 436 -21.01 0.26 17.52
C ARG A 436 -20.15 0.53 18.75
N GLU A 437 -20.51 0.00 19.90
CA GLU A 437 -19.74 0.14 21.15
C GLU A 437 -18.40 -0.60 21.07
N GLY A 438 -18.31 -1.69 20.29
CA GLY A 438 -17.10 -2.48 20.12
C GLY A 438 -17.15 -3.41 18.90
N MET A 439 -16.16 -4.26 18.77
CA MET A 439 -16.15 -5.34 17.77
C MET A 439 -17.20 -6.41 18.14
N TYR A 440 -17.65 -7.15 17.12
CA TYR A 440 -18.62 -8.23 17.30
C TYR A 440 -18.22 -9.25 18.39
N SER A 441 -16.93 -9.57 18.48
CA SER A 441 -16.38 -10.46 19.49
C SER A 441 -14.99 -10.01 19.91
N ALA A 442 -14.87 -9.51 21.15
CA ALA A 442 -13.57 -9.18 21.74
C ALA A 442 -12.69 -10.44 21.86
N ARG A 443 -13.29 -11.61 22.11
CA ARG A 443 -12.56 -12.89 22.18
C ARG A 443 -11.90 -13.27 20.85
N LEU A 444 -12.57 -13.04 19.71
CA LEU A 444 -11.96 -13.30 18.40
C LEU A 444 -10.84 -12.32 18.09
N VAL A 445 -10.94 -11.06 18.51
CA VAL A 445 -9.83 -10.09 18.41
C VAL A 445 -8.63 -10.57 19.22
N GLU A 446 -8.86 -11.07 20.42
CA GLU A 446 -7.81 -11.63 21.29
C GLU A 446 -7.15 -12.86 20.65
N VAL A 447 -7.95 -13.80 20.14
CA VAL A 447 -7.45 -14.99 19.43
C VAL A 447 -6.61 -14.56 18.22
N HIS A 448 -7.11 -13.63 17.41
CA HIS A 448 -6.36 -13.13 16.25
C HIS A 448 -5.01 -12.51 16.66
N PHE A 449 -4.98 -11.75 17.75
CA PHE A 449 -3.72 -11.15 18.24
C PHE A 449 -2.67 -12.22 18.56
N TRP A 450 -3.05 -13.32 19.17
CA TRP A 450 -2.10 -14.37 19.57
C TRP A 450 -1.67 -15.30 18.43
N PHE A 451 -2.43 -15.35 17.33
CA PHE A 451 -2.10 -16.16 16.16
C PHE A 451 -1.46 -15.37 15.00
N ALA A 452 -1.62 -14.06 14.98
CA ALA A 452 -0.96 -13.21 13.98
C ALA A 452 0.50 -12.91 14.37
#